data_89a34ee2341270bc69e867b81d4a67b5
#
_entry.id   89a34ee2341270bc69e867b81d4a67b5
#
_cell.length_a   1.000
_cell.length_b   1.000
_cell.length_c   1.000
_cell.angle_alpha   90.00
_cell.angle_beta   90.00
_cell.angle_gamma   90.00
#
_symmetry.space_group_name_H-M   'P 1'
#
loop_
_entity.id
_entity.type
_entity.pdbx_description
1 polymer ?
#
loop_
_entity_poly.entity_id
_entity_poly.type
_entity_poly.pdbx_seq_one_letter_code
_entity_poly.pdbx_strand_id
1 'polypeptide(L)'
;IMIVNISERGSDYIQGPMGAWNFACFGATAGVMILAMRERDQQMRQTSTGALVAGLLGGISEPSLYGIHLRFKQIYPRILAGCAVGGIIIGFGGGLEAGGFAFTSLLTIGIFTPTLLYIIAIAAAFFTTFFLVLVFDYRTPEEKAAARRAAEPAEAAVEPRVIVVGDVETNQAKQ
;
A
#
# COMPACT_ATOMS: atom_id res chain seq x y z
N ILE A 1 13.76 23.11 -3.36
CA ILE A 1 12.69 24.08 -3.04
C ILE A 1 12.34 24.00 -1.56
N MET A 2 11.93 22.83 -1.01
CA MET A 2 11.54 22.69 0.42
C MET A 2 12.61 23.19 1.41
N ILE A 3 13.85 22.74 1.26
CA ILE A 3 14.98 23.19 2.12
C ILE A 3 15.18 24.70 2.02
N VAL A 4 15.06 25.28 0.82
CA VAL A 4 15.16 26.74 0.61
C VAL A 4 14.02 27.48 1.32
N ASN A 5 12.77 26.97 1.21
CA ASN A 5 11.64 27.57 1.93
C ASN A 5 11.88 27.59 3.46
N ILE A 6 12.37 26.48 4.01
CA ILE A 6 12.67 26.37 5.43
C ILE A 6 13.80 27.34 5.84
N SER A 7 14.86 27.44 5.04
CA SER A 7 16.00 28.31 5.35
C SER A 7 15.67 29.81 5.24
N GLU A 8 14.79 30.19 4.29
CA GLU A 8 14.46 31.60 4.04
C GLU A 8 13.23 32.09 4.83
N ARG A 9 12.24 31.20 5.04
CA ARG A 9 10.95 31.54 5.66
C ARG A 9 10.70 30.90 7.00
N GLY A 10 11.55 29.94 7.42
CA GLY A 10 11.37 29.17 8.65
C GLY A 10 10.36 28.02 8.55
N SER A 11 9.64 27.90 7.44
CA SER A 11 8.65 26.83 7.22
C SER A 11 8.48 26.47 5.74
N ASP A 12 7.95 25.28 5.47
CA ASP A 12 7.60 24.80 4.14
C ASP A 12 6.12 24.38 4.09
N TYR A 13 5.44 24.78 3.03
CA TYR A 13 4.01 24.50 2.80
C TYR A 13 3.75 23.38 1.79
N ILE A 14 4.78 22.83 1.16
CA ILE A 14 4.65 21.80 0.11
C ILE A 14 4.51 20.41 0.72
N GLN A 15 5.21 20.15 1.84
CA GLN A 15 5.26 18.83 2.47
C GLN A 15 3.91 18.38 3.02
N GLY A 16 3.07 19.29 3.50
CA GLY A 16 1.73 18.98 4.00
C GLY A 16 0.84 18.29 2.96
N PRO A 17 0.60 18.92 1.79
CA PRO A 17 -0.12 18.30 0.67
C PRO A 17 0.52 17.01 0.14
N MET A 18 1.86 16.90 0.13
CA MET A 18 2.55 15.65 -0.18
C MET A 18 2.18 14.51 0.78
N GLY A 19 1.95 14.83 2.06
CA GLY A 19 1.47 13.87 3.04
C GLY A 19 0.12 13.27 2.65
N ALA A 20 -0.82 14.07 2.17
CA ALA A 20 -2.12 13.56 1.69
C ALA A 20 -1.95 12.57 0.53
N TRP A 21 -1.05 12.85 -0.43
CA TRP A 21 -0.72 11.91 -1.50
C TRP A 21 -0.11 10.61 -0.98
N ASN A 22 0.89 10.69 -0.13
CA ASN A 22 1.57 9.51 0.41
C ASN A 22 0.61 8.62 1.21
N PHE A 23 -0.22 9.21 2.07
CA PHE A 23 -1.20 8.45 2.84
C PHE A 23 -2.34 7.88 1.98
N ALA A 24 -2.72 8.52 0.88
CA ALA A 24 -3.62 7.93 -0.11
C ALA A 24 -2.97 6.69 -0.77
N CYS A 25 -1.67 6.74 -1.10
CA CYS A 25 -0.92 5.58 -1.60
C CYS A 25 -0.85 4.45 -0.57
N PHE A 26 -0.63 4.76 0.71
CA PHE A 26 -0.61 3.75 1.78
C PHE A 26 -1.99 3.14 2.00
N GLY A 27 -3.06 3.93 1.92
CA GLY A 27 -4.44 3.44 1.96
C GLY A 27 -4.75 2.48 0.82
N ALA A 28 -4.31 2.80 -0.41
CA ALA A 28 -4.42 1.90 -1.55
C ALA A 28 -3.68 0.58 -1.30
N THR A 29 -2.45 0.66 -0.82
CA THR A 29 -1.61 -0.51 -0.53
C THR A 29 -2.21 -1.39 0.57
N ALA A 30 -2.80 -0.79 1.62
CA ALA A 30 -3.53 -1.51 2.66
C ALA A 30 -4.77 -2.23 2.09
N GLY A 31 -5.51 -1.58 1.19
CA GLY A 31 -6.64 -2.20 0.49
C GLY A 31 -6.21 -3.40 -0.34
N VAL A 32 -5.12 -3.27 -1.10
CA VAL A 32 -4.52 -4.38 -1.87
C VAL A 32 -4.10 -5.53 -0.94
N MET A 33 -3.47 -5.22 0.20
CA MET A 33 -3.07 -6.23 1.18
C MET A 33 -4.26 -7.05 1.68
N ILE A 34 -5.38 -6.39 2.02
CA ILE A 34 -6.60 -7.09 2.47
C ILE A 34 -7.18 -7.97 1.36
N LEU A 35 -7.24 -7.48 0.12
CA LEU A 35 -7.72 -8.26 -1.02
C LEU A 35 -6.81 -9.46 -1.30
N ALA A 36 -5.49 -9.28 -1.27
CA ALA A 36 -4.51 -10.35 -1.42
C ALA A 36 -4.64 -11.43 -0.33
N MET A 37 -4.90 -11.01 0.92
CA MET A 37 -5.17 -11.97 2.02
C MET A 37 -6.45 -12.78 1.78
N ARG A 38 -7.52 -12.14 1.28
CA ARG A 38 -8.80 -12.82 0.97
C ARG A 38 -8.66 -13.82 -0.16
N GLU A 39 -7.82 -13.53 -1.14
CA GLU A 39 -7.60 -14.38 -2.33
C GLU A 39 -6.43 -15.35 -2.17
N ARG A 40 -5.77 -15.37 -0.99
CA ARG A 40 -4.60 -16.20 -0.68
C ARG A 40 -3.39 -15.98 -1.60
N ASP A 41 -3.30 -14.79 -2.22
CA ASP A 41 -2.14 -14.40 -3.03
C ASP A 41 -0.96 -14.05 -2.11
N GLN A 42 -0.09 -15.02 -1.89
CA GLN A 42 1.07 -14.89 -0.99
C GLN A 42 2.06 -13.84 -1.49
N GLN A 43 2.30 -13.78 -2.80
CA GLN A 43 3.26 -12.85 -3.39
C GLN A 43 2.79 -11.40 -3.22
N MET A 44 1.55 -11.12 -3.59
CA MET A 44 0.99 -9.77 -3.47
C MET A 44 0.86 -9.35 -1.99
N ARG A 45 0.49 -10.28 -1.11
CA ARG A 45 0.45 -10.04 0.33
C ARG A 45 1.81 -9.63 0.89
N GLN A 46 2.90 -10.35 0.56
CA GLN A 46 4.25 -10.01 1.02
C GLN A 46 4.70 -8.66 0.49
N THR A 47 4.50 -8.40 -0.81
CA THR A 47 4.84 -7.13 -1.45
C THR A 47 4.10 -5.97 -0.79
N SER A 48 2.78 -6.08 -0.60
CA SER A 48 1.97 -5.01 -0.02
C SER A 48 2.25 -4.79 1.46
N THR A 49 2.53 -5.85 2.23
CA THR A 49 2.90 -5.72 3.64
C THR A 49 4.23 -4.98 3.80
N GLY A 50 5.27 -5.37 3.04
CA GLY A 50 6.57 -4.70 3.08
C GLY A 50 6.48 -3.23 2.65
N ALA A 51 5.75 -2.96 1.57
CA ALA A 51 5.53 -1.61 1.06
C ALA A 51 4.75 -0.73 2.06
N LEU A 52 3.72 -1.29 2.72
CA LEU A 52 2.92 -0.56 3.72
C LEU A 52 3.74 -0.21 4.97
N VAL A 53 4.55 -1.14 5.48
CA VAL A 53 5.45 -0.90 6.61
C VAL A 53 6.48 0.18 6.27
N ALA A 54 7.14 0.07 5.10
CA ALA A 54 8.09 1.08 4.64
C ALA A 54 7.44 2.47 4.48
N GLY A 55 6.20 2.50 3.99
CA GLY A 55 5.43 3.74 3.83
C GLY A 55 5.05 4.37 5.17
N LEU A 56 4.37 3.65 6.04
CA LEU A 56 3.86 4.19 7.30
C LEU A 56 4.97 4.60 8.27
N LEU A 57 6.06 3.84 8.35
CA LEU A 57 7.18 4.13 9.25
C LEU A 57 8.24 5.02 8.60
N GLY A 58 8.60 4.74 7.34
CA GLY A 58 9.62 5.49 6.62
C GLY A 58 9.12 6.71 5.86
N GLY A 59 7.82 6.82 5.61
CA GLY A 59 7.25 7.90 4.79
C GLY A 59 7.58 7.79 3.29
N ILE A 60 7.92 6.58 2.83
CA ILE A 60 8.42 6.32 1.48
C ILE A 60 7.35 5.56 0.70
N SER A 61 6.75 6.21 -0.31
CA SER A 61 5.68 5.62 -1.14
C SER A 61 6.20 4.80 -2.33
N GLU A 62 7.48 4.89 -2.65
CA GLU A 62 8.10 4.23 -3.81
C GLU A 62 7.94 2.70 -3.81
N PRO A 63 8.08 1.97 -2.69
CA PRO A 63 7.83 0.52 -2.69
C PRO A 63 6.40 0.16 -3.07
N SER A 64 5.42 0.98 -2.65
CA SER A 64 4.02 0.84 -3.06
C SER A 64 3.84 1.16 -4.54
N LEU A 65 4.48 2.23 -5.00
CA LEU A 65 4.40 2.69 -6.38
C LEU A 65 4.93 1.63 -7.35
N TYR A 66 6.17 1.17 -7.16
CA TYR A 66 6.81 0.22 -8.08
C TYR A 66 6.29 -1.20 -7.91
N GLY A 67 6.00 -1.64 -6.70
CA GLY A 67 5.53 -2.99 -6.43
C GLY A 67 4.08 -3.23 -6.82
N ILE A 68 3.23 -2.21 -6.76
CA ILE A 68 1.78 -2.34 -6.88
C ILE A 68 1.19 -1.36 -7.89
N HIS A 69 1.36 -0.04 -7.68
CA HIS A 69 0.57 0.96 -8.39
C HIS A 69 0.89 1.03 -9.88
N LEU A 70 2.15 0.92 -10.27
CA LEU A 70 2.54 0.90 -11.69
C LEU A 70 2.10 -0.38 -12.41
N ARG A 71 1.96 -1.48 -11.67
CA ARG A 71 1.49 -2.74 -12.21
C ARG A 71 -0.01 -2.72 -12.48
N PHE A 72 -0.79 -2.09 -11.60
CA PHE A 72 -2.26 -2.05 -11.67
C PHE A 72 -2.76 -0.62 -11.88
N LYS A 73 -2.87 -0.18 -13.12
CA LYS A 73 -3.23 1.19 -13.47
C LYS A 73 -4.60 1.64 -12.95
N GLN A 74 -5.50 0.71 -12.71
CA GLN A 74 -6.83 0.97 -12.16
C GLN A 74 -6.81 1.54 -10.73
N ILE A 75 -5.68 1.44 -10.03
CA ILE A 75 -5.55 1.94 -8.65
C ILE A 75 -5.45 3.48 -8.59
N TYR A 76 -4.93 4.12 -9.66
CA TYR A 76 -4.68 5.57 -9.69
C TYR A 76 -5.91 6.43 -9.47
N PRO A 77 -7.07 6.20 -10.12
CA PRO A 77 -8.27 7.01 -9.86
C PRO A 77 -8.70 6.99 -8.39
N ARG A 78 -8.48 5.88 -7.67
CA ARG A 78 -8.82 5.74 -6.25
C ARG A 78 -7.84 6.53 -5.38
N ILE A 79 -6.54 6.48 -5.71
CA ILE A 79 -5.50 7.28 -5.04
C ILE A 79 -5.77 8.78 -5.24
N LEU A 80 -6.07 9.19 -6.48
CA LEU A 80 -6.39 10.58 -6.79
C LEU A 80 -7.61 11.08 -6.01
N ALA A 81 -8.67 10.26 -5.89
CA ALA A 81 -9.85 10.61 -5.10
C ALA A 81 -9.50 10.81 -3.62
N GLY A 82 -8.74 9.90 -3.00
CA GLY A 82 -8.30 10.05 -1.62
C GLY A 82 -7.36 11.24 -1.40
N CYS A 83 -6.42 11.45 -2.33
CA CYS A 83 -5.54 12.61 -2.31
C CYS A 83 -6.33 13.92 -2.43
N ALA A 84 -7.35 13.97 -3.29
CA ALA A 84 -8.23 15.13 -3.44
C ALA A 84 -8.99 15.44 -2.14
N VAL A 85 -9.54 14.42 -1.48
CA VAL A 85 -10.21 14.59 -0.17
C VAL A 85 -9.25 15.16 0.87
N GLY A 86 -8.06 14.58 1.03
CA GLY A 86 -7.06 15.10 1.96
C GLY A 86 -6.60 16.52 1.61
N GLY A 87 -6.36 16.78 0.33
CA GLY A 87 -5.97 18.11 -0.16
C GLY A 87 -7.04 19.19 0.07
N ILE A 88 -8.31 18.84 -0.13
CA ILE A 88 -9.46 19.72 0.15
C ILE A 88 -9.52 20.08 1.64
N ILE A 89 -9.36 19.09 2.53
CA ILE A 89 -9.34 19.31 3.98
C ILE A 89 -8.20 20.27 4.37
N ILE A 90 -7.00 20.08 3.83
CA ILE A 90 -5.87 20.97 4.06
C ILE A 90 -6.15 22.38 3.55
N GLY A 91 -6.71 22.50 2.35
CA GLY A 91 -7.02 23.80 1.73
C GLY A 91 -8.06 24.58 2.53
N PHE A 92 -9.18 23.97 2.91
CA PHE A 92 -10.21 24.59 3.74
C PHE A 92 -9.73 24.89 5.16
N GLY A 93 -8.79 24.11 5.69
CA GLY A 93 -8.20 24.33 7.01
C GLY A 93 -7.17 25.46 7.07
N GLY A 94 -6.94 26.17 5.96
CA GLY A 94 -6.00 27.29 5.91
C GLY A 94 -4.57 26.93 5.52
N GLY A 95 -4.34 25.67 5.13
CA GLY A 95 -3.02 25.15 4.75
C GLY A 95 -2.27 24.49 5.92
N LEU A 96 -1.10 23.97 5.60
CA LEU A 96 -0.20 23.33 6.57
C LEU A 96 1.23 23.83 6.35
N GLU A 97 1.93 24.01 7.46
CA GLU A 97 3.35 24.37 7.46
C GLU A 97 4.18 23.29 8.14
N ALA A 98 5.33 22.99 7.58
CA ALA A 98 6.33 22.11 8.19
C ALA A 98 7.51 22.92 8.66
N GLY A 99 7.81 22.89 9.98
CA GLY A 99 8.95 23.59 10.58
C GLY A 99 10.31 22.95 10.29
N GLY A 100 10.36 21.84 9.58
CA GLY A 100 11.56 21.12 9.20
C GLY A 100 11.35 20.20 8.02
N PHE A 101 12.45 19.77 7.40
CA PHE A 101 12.39 18.76 6.35
C PHE A 101 12.20 17.35 6.95
N ALA A 102 11.12 16.68 6.58
CA ALA A 102 10.86 15.31 7.00
C ALA A 102 10.09 14.53 5.94
N PHE A 103 10.33 13.24 5.89
CA PHE A 103 9.48 12.32 5.13
C PHE A 103 8.11 12.21 5.81
N THR A 104 7.04 12.18 5.03
CA THR A 104 5.65 12.16 5.51
C THR A 104 5.26 10.77 6.04
N SER A 105 5.62 10.47 7.27
CA SER A 105 5.37 9.21 7.98
C SER A 105 4.52 9.42 9.24
N LEU A 106 4.09 8.33 9.87
CA LEU A 106 3.44 8.40 11.17
C LEU A 106 4.34 8.99 12.27
N LEU A 107 5.66 8.81 12.14
CA LEU A 107 6.64 9.29 13.11
C LEU A 107 6.88 10.80 13.03
N THR A 108 6.60 11.40 11.89
CA THR A 108 6.90 12.82 11.61
C THR A 108 5.68 13.72 11.66
N ILE A 109 4.52 13.21 12.08
CA ILE A 109 3.26 13.97 12.16
C ILE A 109 3.41 15.27 12.97
N GLY A 110 4.19 15.24 14.06
CA GLY A 110 4.37 16.40 14.95
C GLY A 110 5.12 17.59 14.34
N ILE A 111 5.74 17.43 13.16
CA ILE A 111 6.46 18.53 12.47
C ILE A 111 5.49 19.46 11.74
N PHE A 112 4.30 18.97 11.44
CA PHE A 112 3.28 19.71 10.68
C PHE A 112 2.36 20.52 11.58
N THR A 113 2.13 21.77 11.22
CA THR A 113 1.28 22.69 11.97
C THR A 113 0.19 23.28 11.06
N PRO A 114 -1.10 23.25 11.45
CA PRO A 114 -1.66 22.66 12.67
C PRO A 114 -1.68 21.12 12.62
N THR A 115 -1.11 20.47 13.63
CA THR A 115 -0.96 19.00 13.67
C THR A 115 -2.30 18.26 13.59
N LEU A 116 -3.35 18.78 14.24
CA LEU A 116 -4.67 18.16 14.21
C LEU A 116 -5.28 18.15 12.80
N LEU A 117 -5.15 19.26 12.07
CA LEU A 117 -5.58 19.37 10.68
C LEU A 117 -4.85 18.36 9.82
N TYR A 118 -3.55 18.21 10.01
CA TYR A 118 -2.74 17.23 9.28
C TYR A 118 -3.22 15.80 9.53
N ILE A 119 -3.44 15.41 10.79
CA ILE A 119 -3.93 14.08 11.16
C ILE A 119 -5.28 13.79 10.47
N ILE A 120 -6.21 14.73 10.53
CA ILE A 120 -7.53 14.57 9.91
C ILE A 120 -7.40 14.41 8.39
N ALA A 121 -6.56 15.22 7.75
CA ALA A 121 -6.38 15.19 6.30
C ALA A 121 -5.75 13.89 5.81
N ILE A 122 -4.66 13.42 6.46
CA ILE A 122 -4.00 12.17 6.09
C ILE A 122 -4.87 10.94 6.39
N ALA A 123 -5.60 10.93 7.51
CA ALA A 123 -6.54 9.87 7.84
C ALA A 123 -7.69 9.82 6.81
N ALA A 124 -8.27 10.97 6.44
CA ALA A 124 -9.31 11.03 5.42
C ALA A 124 -8.79 10.54 4.06
N ALA A 125 -7.59 10.95 3.64
CA ALA A 125 -6.96 10.48 2.41
C ALA A 125 -6.74 8.95 2.43
N PHE A 126 -6.19 8.43 3.51
CA PHE A 126 -5.93 7.01 3.70
C PHE A 126 -7.21 6.18 3.64
N PHE A 127 -8.20 6.49 4.48
CA PHE A 127 -9.43 5.70 4.56
C PHE A 127 -10.28 5.81 3.30
N THR A 128 -10.36 6.98 2.67
CA THR A 128 -11.06 7.14 1.40
C THR A 128 -10.49 6.20 0.34
N THR A 129 -9.17 6.23 0.15
CA THR A 129 -8.52 5.36 -0.83
C THR A 129 -8.65 3.89 -0.47
N PHE A 130 -8.46 3.55 0.82
CA PHE A 130 -8.59 2.19 1.33
C PHE A 130 -9.96 1.59 1.01
N PHE A 131 -11.05 2.30 1.34
CA PHE A 131 -12.40 1.83 1.07
C PHE A 131 -12.71 1.77 -0.43
N LEU A 132 -12.24 2.74 -1.22
CA LEU A 132 -12.43 2.71 -2.67
C LEU A 132 -11.74 1.48 -3.30
N VAL A 133 -10.56 1.10 -2.84
CA VAL A 133 -9.85 -0.10 -3.33
C VAL A 133 -10.58 -1.37 -2.90
N LEU A 134 -11.13 -1.43 -1.68
CA LEU A 134 -11.89 -2.59 -1.23
C LEU A 134 -13.20 -2.78 -2.00
N VAL A 135 -13.88 -1.68 -2.36
CA VAL A 135 -15.18 -1.73 -3.05
C VAL A 135 -15.02 -2.00 -4.55
N PHE A 136 -14.08 -1.30 -5.19
CA PHE A 136 -13.94 -1.34 -6.65
C PHE A 136 -12.83 -2.27 -7.16
N ASP A 137 -12.10 -2.95 -6.24
CA ASP A 137 -10.90 -3.74 -6.53
C ASP A 137 -9.79 -2.87 -7.20
N TYR A 138 -8.56 -3.35 -7.22
CA TYR A 138 -7.42 -2.68 -7.85
C TYR A 138 -7.08 -3.25 -9.22
N ARG A 139 -7.68 -4.39 -9.59
CA ARG A 139 -7.46 -5.14 -10.84
C ARG A 139 -8.63 -4.98 -11.80
N THR A 140 -8.32 -5.14 -13.10
CA THR A 140 -9.34 -5.35 -14.10
C THR A 140 -9.97 -6.75 -13.98
N PRO A 141 -11.20 -6.98 -14.47
CA PRO A 141 -11.80 -8.30 -14.49
C PRO A 141 -10.92 -9.36 -15.20
N GLU A 142 -10.18 -8.94 -16.24
CA GLU A 142 -9.24 -9.79 -16.99
C GLU A 142 -8.03 -10.19 -16.17
N GLU A 143 -7.41 -9.21 -15.47
CA GLU A 143 -6.27 -9.45 -14.56
C GLU A 143 -6.67 -10.36 -13.41
N LYS A 144 -7.88 -10.22 -12.88
CA LYS A 144 -8.43 -11.08 -11.84
C LYS A 144 -8.65 -12.51 -12.33
N ALA A 145 -9.16 -12.68 -13.55
CA ALA A 145 -9.33 -13.98 -14.17
C ALA A 145 -7.97 -14.66 -14.44
N ALA A 146 -6.98 -13.89 -14.92
CA ALA A 146 -5.63 -14.37 -15.16
C ALA A 146 -4.93 -14.82 -13.85
N ALA A 147 -5.07 -14.04 -12.78
CA ALA A 147 -4.52 -14.38 -11.46
C ALA A 147 -5.13 -15.68 -10.91
N ARG A 148 -6.45 -15.86 -11.04
CA ARG A 148 -7.13 -17.10 -10.64
C ARG A 148 -6.64 -18.32 -11.43
N ARG A 149 -6.49 -18.20 -12.76
CA ARG A 149 -5.95 -19.29 -13.60
C ARG A 149 -4.52 -19.65 -13.24
N ALA A 150 -3.70 -18.67 -12.82
CA ALA A 150 -2.33 -18.92 -12.38
C ALA A 150 -2.25 -19.59 -10.99
N ALA A 151 -3.24 -19.38 -10.14
CA ALA A 151 -3.31 -19.99 -8.81
C ALA A 151 -3.82 -21.44 -8.83
N GLU A 152 -4.68 -21.79 -9.79
CA GLU A 152 -5.31 -23.10 -9.92
C GLU A 152 -4.32 -24.28 -10.12
N PRO A 153 -3.22 -24.16 -10.92
CA PRO A 153 -2.21 -25.22 -11.03
C PRO A 153 -1.36 -25.42 -9.78
N ALA A 154 -1.19 -24.38 -8.96
CA ALA A 154 -0.40 -24.45 -7.73
C ALA A 154 -1.15 -25.19 -6.62
N GLU A 155 -2.46 -25.09 -6.57
CA GLU A 155 -3.31 -25.77 -5.59
C GLU A 155 -3.46 -27.27 -5.94
N ALA A 156 -3.53 -27.62 -7.23
CA ALA A 156 -3.54 -29.00 -7.73
C ALA A 156 -2.20 -29.74 -7.50
N ALA A 157 -1.09 -29.01 -7.38
CA ALA A 157 0.24 -29.59 -7.12
C ALA A 157 0.52 -29.84 -5.62
N VAL A 158 -0.35 -29.38 -4.73
CA VAL A 158 -0.24 -29.52 -3.26
C VAL A 158 -1.17 -30.63 -2.71
N GLU A 159 -1.73 -31.52 -3.58
CA GLU A 159 -2.33 -32.72 -3.03
C GLU A 159 -1.26 -33.52 -2.26
N PRO A 160 -1.53 -33.90 -1.00
CA PRO A 160 -0.56 -34.67 -0.22
C PRO A 160 -0.33 -35.99 -0.95
N ARG A 161 0.86 -36.20 -1.52
CA ARG A 161 1.33 -37.53 -1.87
C ARG A 161 1.31 -38.34 -0.57
N VAL A 162 0.27 -39.11 -0.39
CA VAL A 162 0.27 -40.18 0.60
C VAL A 162 1.39 -41.13 0.19
N ILE A 163 2.54 -40.97 0.85
CA ILE A 163 3.61 -41.94 0.74
C ILE A 163 3.07 -43.19 1.44
N VAL A 164 2.57 -44.12 0.65
CA VAL A 164 2.26 -45.46 1.12
C VAL A 164 3.62 -46.11 1.46
N VAL A 165 3.96 -46.15 2.73
CA VAL A 165 5.15 -46.82 3.28
C VAL A 165 4.92 -48.33 3.18
N GLY A 166 4.84 -48.86 1.97
CA GLY A 166 4.57 -50.28 1.71
C GLY A 166 5.55 -50.96 0.76
N ASP A 167 6.38 -50.22 0.02
CA ASP A 167 7.14 -50.81 -1.09
C ASP A 167 8.66 -50.96 -0.84
N VAL A 168 9.15 -50.88 0.41
CA VAL A 168 10.59 -51.00 0.71
C VAL A 168 11.03 -52.40 1.05
N GLU A 169 10.13 -53.37 1.29
CA GLU A 169 10.52 -54.70 1.77
C GLU A 169 10.67 -55.84 0.74
N THR A 170 10.43 -55.61 -0.55
CA THR A 170 10.44 -56.70 -1.54
C THR A 170 11.68 -56.78 -2.43
N ASN A 171 12.70 -55.95 -2.23
CA ASN A 171 13.87 -55.95 -3.14
C ASN A 171 15.19 -56.45 -2.51
N GLN A 172 15.17 -57.10 -1.32
CA GLN A 172 16.37 -57.71 -0.73
C GLN A 172 16.39 -59.26 -0.73
N ALA A 173 15.44 -59.93 -1.41
CA ALA A 173 15.39 -61.39 -1.44
C ALA A 173 15.78 -62.02 -2.79
N LYS A 174 16.54 -61.33 -3.64
CA LYS A 174 17.14 -61.91 -4.88
C LYS A 174 18.53 -61.29 -5.12
N GLN A 175 19.50 -61.70 -4.33
CA GLN A 175 20.93 -61.84 -4.67
C GLN A 175 21.50 -63.02 -3.94
#